data_d1c86d0b0e17a1dfe9155c3695b24464
#
_entry.id   d1c86d0b0e17a1dfe9155c3695b24464
#
_cell.length_a   1.000
_cell.length_b   1.000
_cell.length_c   1.000
_cell.angle_alpha   90.00
_cell.angle_beta   90.00
_cell.angle_gamma   90.00
#
_symmetry.space_group_name_H-M   'P 1'
#
loop_
_entity.id
_entity.type
_entity.pdbx_description
1 polymer ?
#
loop_
_entity_poly.entity_id
_entity_poly.type
_entity_poly.pdbx_seq_one_letter_code
_entity_poly.pdbx_strand_id
1 'polypeptide(L)'
;MGEYREITRGQLFIRMMINPIFIAVYWFSFYNLYTLCKFGRMNNNLTMLLLCLAFFVVYLIIFIVRSLKKPITIKSGRLIKNRNIRLTYGVITLIFMVSLFIFYGGRIYKTSMNFNGKLSWILKDLKDKKTVELKHNNIYEDGIEGILQDINKKVPMASKLYIANNVDLKFDKEGTITSFNTFLYGENKKGKLETYLISYNKTKSSKITIYLHGNANADFNDDKLLEPSINTMKVIPLKETISKWDENQYGILYSGKRSFGYNGSGVLYIDSEGKTRSVRNRDPEIIGYAVSVYVPGKESTLTPYRYILVEDLNNIKSETLNKGSKDIPKEESNGVDKFYLSEKTGYRLEVTDAAAGSRAYALEKTLDGGTNWSLVNGDPFLGEIGAAAGITFLDDRLGFICLAHSGGARGELYRTEDGGTTFTKISFPEVKVPLNGAEPYNPFDLPGMPTKEGEDLNILVGQGSDGDYNGGIKALYRSKDQGKTWEYVKEDKN
;
A
#
# COMPACT_ATOMS: atom_id res chain seq x y z
N MET A 1 -40.65 68.09 14.61
CA MET A 1 -41.30 66.98 15.30
C MET A 1 -41.50 65.85 14.32
N GLY A 2 -40.93 64.66 14.56
CA GLY A 2 -41.05 63.49 13.64
C GLY A 2 -42.41 62.84 13.85
N GLU A 3 -43.15 62.68 12.77
CA GLU A 3 -44.44 62.00 12.73
C GLU A 3 -44.27 60.52 13.09
N TYR A 4 -44.90 60.05 14.20
CA TYR A 4 -44.94 58.64 14.57
C TYR A 4 -46.19 58.00 13.94
N ARG A 5 -45.95 56.85 13.27
CA ARG A 5 -47.04 56.09 12.64
C ARG A 5 -47.16 54.71 13.29
N GLU A 6 -48.40 54.30 13.56
CA GLU A 6 -48.74 52.98 14.03
C GLU A 6 -48.61 51.94 12.89
N ILE A 7 -48.05 50.81 13.21
CA ILE A 7 -47.87 49.70 12.26
C ILE A 7 -48.30 48.37 12.88
N THR A 8 -48.65 47.41 12.00
CA THR A 8 -48.96 46.05 12.42
C THR A 8 -47.65 45.26 12.64
N ARG A 9 -47.73 44.13 13.38
CA ARG A 9 -46.59 43.20 13.57
C ARG A 9 -46.00 42.72 12.25
N GLY A 10 -46.86 42.39 11.27
CA GLY A 10 -46.40 41.98 9.93
C GLY A 10 -45.63 43.10 9.21
N GLN A 11 -46.08 44.34 9.32
CA GLN A 11 -45.37 45.49 8.74
C GLN A 11 -44.02 45.74 9.44
N LEU A 12 -43.92 45.51 10.76
CA LEU A 12 -42.67 45.58 11.50
C LEU A 12 -41.69 44.51 10.99
N PHE A 13 -42.16 43.26 10.85
CA PHE A 13 -41.37 42.15 10.37
C PHE A 13 -40.80 42.42 8.97
N ILE A 14 -41.67 42.79 8.03
CA ILE A 14 -41.25 43.13 6.65
C ILE A 14 -40.20 44.24 6.65
N ARG A 15 -40.40 45.28 7.45
CA ARG A 15 -39.45 46.40 7.55
C ARG A 15 -38.09 46.00 8.10
N MET A 16 -38.04 45.07 9.03
CA MET A 16 -36.81 44.52 9.57
C MET A 16 -36.11 43.65 8.56
N MET A 17 -36.80 42.83 7.80
CA MET A 17 -36.23 41.97 6.75
C MET A 17 -35.68 42.76 5.56
N ILE A 18 -36.25 43.93 5.26
CA ILE A 18 -35.82 44.83 4.17
C ILE A 18 -34.57 45.64 4.56
N ASN A 19 -34.10 45.57 5.81
CA ASN A 19 -32.93 46.33 6.23
C ASN A 19 -31.67 45.86 5.46
N PRO A 20 -30.91 46.79 4.82
CA PRO A 20 -29.70 46.41 4.06
C PRO A 20 -28.67 45.64 4.88
N ILE A 21 -28.51 45.94 6.17
CA ILE A 21 -27.60 45.19 7.05
C ILE A 21 -28.07 43.75 7.23
N PHE A 22 -29.41 43.54 7.40
CA PHE A 22 -29.96 42.17 7.48
C PHE A 22 -29.69 41.38 6.20
N ILE A 23 -29.92 42.00 5.05
CA ILE A 23 -29.68 41.39 3.73
C ILE A 23 -28.20 41.04 3.55
N ALA A 24 -27.29 41.93 3.94
CA ALA A 24 -25.85 41.70 3.85
C ALA A 24 -25.42 40.55 4.76
N VAL A 25 -25.89 40.49 6.02
CA VAL A 25 -25.58 39.40 6.93
C VAL A 25 -26.21 38.08 6.45
N TYR A 26 -27.41 38.13 5.88
CA TYR A 26 -28.07 36.98 5.28
C TYR A 26 -27.26 36.40 4.12
N TRP A 27 -26.81 37.22 3.16
CA TRP A 27 -25.93 36.80 2.09
C TRP A 27 -24.61 36.25 2.62
N PHE A 28 -23.98 36.95 3.56
CA PHE A 28 -22.69 36.57 4.14
C PHE A 28 -22.77 35.24 4.90
N SER A 29 -23.88 34.95 5.56
CA SER A 29 -24.10 33.67 6.24
C SER A 29 -24.20 32.51 5.26
N PHE A 30 -24.90 32.66 4.15
CA PHE A 30 -24.97 31.63 3.12
C PHE A 30 -23.64 31.40 2.40
N TYR A 31 -22.88 32.47 2.16
CA TYR A 31 -21.55 32.38 1.61
C TYR A 31 -20.62 31.57 2.53
N ASN A 32 -20.58 31.88 3.82
CA ASN A 32 -19.75 31.15 4.78
C ASN A 32 -20.24 29.71 4.98
N LEU A 33 -21.53 29.47 4.96
CA LEU A 33 -22.09 28.11 5.03
C LEU A 33 -21.70 27.29 3.80
N TYR A 34 -21.78 27.84 2.60
CA TYR A 34 -21.33 27.19 1.38
C TYR A 34 -19.82 26.88 1.43
N THR A 35 -18.99 27.84 1.83
CA THR A 35 -17.54 27.64 1.93
C THR A 35 -17.18 26.61 2.98
N LEU A 36 -17.90 26.56 4.10
CA LEU A 36 -17.75 25.51 5.11
C LEU A 36 -18.12 24.13 4.56
N CYS A 37 -19.22 24.01 3.82
CA CYS A 37 -19.66 22.76 3.20
C CYS A 37 -18.70 22.28 2.10
N LYS A 38 -18.13 23.22 1.34
CA LYS A 38 -17.22 22.92 0.21
C LYS A 38 -15.80 22.60 0.67
N PHE A 39 -15.23 23.44 1.53
CA PHE A 39 -13.79 23.39 1.87
C PHE A 39 -13.52 22.99 3.33
N GLY A 40 -14.53 22.96 4.19
CA GLY A 40 -14.36 22.68 5.60
C GLY A 40 -13.98 23.92 6.41
N ARG A 41 -13.35 23.69 7.56
CA ARG A 41 -12.95 24.74 8.53
C ARG A 41 -11.73 25.52 8.04
N MET A 42 -11.86 26.17 6.91
CA MET A 42 -10.84 27.10 6.42
C MET A 42 -11.19 28.55 6.84
N ASN A 43 -10.20 29.33 7.20
CA ASN A 43 -10.28 30.78 7.39
C ASN A 43 -11.44 31.25 8.30
N ASN A 44 -11.59 30.64 9.48
CA ASN A 44 -12.58 31.09 10.48
C ASN A 44 -14.05 31.07 10.03
N ASN A 45 -14.42 30.35 8.98
CA ASN A 45 -15.81 30.27 8.48
C ASN A 45 -16.83 29.92 9.58
N LEU A 46 -16.45 29.01 10.49
CA LEU A 46 -17.34 28.65 11.62
C LEU A 46 -17.56 29.82 12.57
N THR A 47 -16.49 30.57 12.90
CA THR A 47 -16.58 31.76 13.76
C THR A 47 -17.46 32.82 13.13
N MET A 48 -17.33 33.06 11.82
CA MET A 48 -18.17 34.01 11.09
C MET A 48 -19.64 33.58 11.07
N LEU A 49 -19.91 32.29 10.90
CA LEU A 49 -21.29 31.77 11.00
C LEU A 49 -21.89 31.94 12.39
N LEU A 50 -21.12 31.73 13.46
CA LEU A 50 -21.55 31.97 14.83
C LEU A 50 -21.88 33.45 15.09
N LEU A 51 -21.06 34.37 14.54
CA LEU A 51 -21.35 35.81 14.61
C LEU A 51 -22.60 36.18 13.83
N CYS A 52 -22.85 35.60 12.65
CA CYS A 52 -24.09 35.79 11.91
C CYS A 52 -25.29 35.25 12.70
N LEU A 53 -25.17 34.10 13.32
CA LEU A 53 -26.23 33.53 14.17
C LEU A 53 -26.55 34.42 15.36
N ALA A 54 -25.53 34.92 16.06
CA ALA A 54 -25.70 35.87 17.15
C ALA A 54 -26.43 37.12 16.69
N PHE A 55 -26.08 37.68 15.52
CA PHE A 55 -26.78 38.78 14.92
C PHE A 55 -28.28 38.47 14.70
N PHE A 56 -28.63 37.33 14.13
CA PHE A 56 -30.02 36.95 13.90
C PHE A 56 -30.78 36.74 15.19
N VAL A 57 -30.16 36.18 16.23
CA VAL A 57 -30.78 36.05 17.57
C VAL A 57 -31.06 37.42 18.18
N VAL A 58 -30.10 38.33 18.18
CA VAL A 58 -30.31 39.72 18.66
C VAL A 58 -31.40 40.41 17.84
N TYR A 59 -31.40 40.22 16.54
CA TYR A 59 -32.40 40.80 15.66
C TYR A 59 -33.80 40.28 15.93
N LEU A 60 -33.94 39.01 16.25
CA LEU A 60 -35.18 38.37 16.67
C LEU A 60 -35.66 38.90 18.03
N ILE A 61 -34.76 39.07 19.01
CA ILE A 61 -35.07 39.65 20.31
C ILE A 61 -35.62 41.10 20.14
N ILE A 62 -34.97 41.90 19.31
CA ILE A 62 -35.42 43.26 18.99
C ILE A 62 -36.85 43.24 18.39
N PHE A 63 -37.09 42.28 17.47
CA PHE A 63 -38.41 42.10 16.88
C PHE A 63 -39.48 41.78 17.95
N ILE A 64 -39.20 40.79 18.83
CA ILE A 64 -40.10 40.39 19.91
C ILE A 64 -40.39 41.55 20.83
N VAL A 65 -39.35 42.21 21.35
CA VAL A 65 -39.51 43.35 22.28
C VAL A 65 -40.32 44.47 21.64
N ARG A 66 -40.10 44.81 20.37
CA ARG A 66 -40.88 45.83 19.66
C ARG A 66 -42.30 45.39 19.38
N SER A 67 -42.56 44.13 19.12
CA SER A 67 -43.88 43.59 18.83
C SER A 67 -44.80 43.47 20.09
N LEU A 68 -44.15 43.41 21.27
CA LEU A 68 -44.93 43.41 22.57
C LEU A 68 -45.42 44.78 22.98
N LYS A 69 -44.82 45.89 22.49
CA LYS A 69 -45.27 47.27 22.77
C LYS A 69 -46.55 47.56 21.99
N LYS A 70 -47.60 48.04 22.66
CA LYS A 70 -48.84 48.46 22.04
C LYS A 70 -49.10 49.93 22.43
N PRO A 71 -49.34 50.86 21.46
CA PRO A 71 -49.23 50.66 19.98
C PRO A 71 -47.79 50.56 19.50
N ILE A 72 -47.56 49.78 18.38
CA ILE A 72 -46.25 49.67 17.71
C ILE A 72 -46.09 50.99 16.94
N THR A 73 -45.28 51.93 17.43
CA THR A 73 -45.05 53.24 16.79
C THR A 73 -43.65 53.29 16.21
N ILE A 74 -43.49 53.81 14.98
CA ILE A 74 -42.21 53.99 14.31
C ILE A 74 -42.11 55.41 13.77
N LYS A 75 -40.90 56.02 13.90
CA LYS A 75 -40.60 57.35 13.36
C LYS A 75 -40.61 57.28 11.82
N SER A 76 -41.46 58.13 11.21
CA SER A 76 -41.57 58.19 9.76
C SER A 76 -40.29 58.83 9.14
N GLY A 77 -39.47 58.06 8.44
CA GLY A 77 -38.31 58.61 7.69
C GLY A 77 -38.74 59.16 6.34
N ARG A 78 -38.12 60.26 5.90
CA ARG A 78 -38.44 61.00 4.66
C ARG A 78 -38.39 60.16 3.38
N LEU A 79 -37.55 59.12 3.33
CA LEU A 79 -37.21 58.40 2.10
C LEU A 79 -38.24 57.38 1.60
N ILE A 80 -39.25 56.98 2.38
CA ILE A 80 -40.23 55.98 1.95
C ILE A 80 -41.64 56.41 2.36
N LYS A 81 -42.08 57.59 1.91
CA LYS A 81 -43.46 58.09 2.15
C LYS A 81 -44.45 57.43 1.19
N ASN A 82 -44.00 56.99 0.00
CA ASN A 82 -44.88 56.39 -1.03
C ASN A 82 -45.07 54.89 -0.76
N ARG A 83 -46.33 54.46 -0.62
CA ARG A 83 -46.76 53.07 -0.36
C ARG A 83 -46.26 52.11 -1.47
N ASN A 84 -46.33 52.54 -2.72
CA ASN A 84 -45.98 51.72 -3.87
C ASN A 84 -44.45 51.45 -3.92
N ILE A 85 -43.62 52.46 -3.67
CA ILE A 85 -42.16 52.32 -3.61
C ILE A 85 -41.74 51.30 -2.52
N ARG A 86 -42.38 51.30 -1.36
CA ARG A 86 -42.11 50.34 -0.29
C ARG A 86 -42.50 48.92 -0.66
N LEU A 87 -43.66 48.74 -1.31
CA LEU A 87 -44.10 47.44 -1.79
C LEU A 87 -43.14 46.90 -2.83
N THR A 88 -42.75 47.69 -3.82
CA THR A 88 -41.82 47.31 -4.88
C THR A 88 -40.47 46.93 -4.29
N TYR A 89 -39.93 47.75 -3.36
CA TYR A 89 -38.64 47.41 -2.70
C TYR A 89 -38.76 46.14 -1.84
N GLY A 90 -39.87 45.89 -1.17
CA GLY A 90 -40.12 44.68 -0.41
C GLY A 90 -40.15 43.42 -1.31
N VAL A 91 -40.84 43.52 -2.47
CA VAL A 91 -40.92 42.43 -3.44
C VAL A 91 -39.55 42.14 -4.02
N ILE A 92 -38.79 43.17 -4.44
CA ILE A 92 -37.43 43.00 -4.96
C ILE A 92 -36.51 42.32 -3.93
N THR A 93 -36.59 42.77 -2.65
CA THR A 93 -35.78 42.14 -1.60
C THR A 93 -36.17 40.70 -1.34
N LEU A 94 -37.47 40.38 -1.35
CA LEU A 94 -37.92 38.99 -1.21
C LEU A 94 -37.42 38.11 -2.35
N ILE A 95 -37.56 38.58 -3.61
CA ILE A 95 -37.04 37.88 -4.78
C ILE A 95 -35.53 37.66 -4.66
N PHE A 96 -34.77 38.68 -4.21
CA PHE A 96 -33.33 38.58 -4.01
C PHE A 96 -32.97 37.56 -2.94
N MET A 97 -33.65 37.57 -1.78
CA MET A 97 -33.43 36.59 -0.71
C MET A 97 -33.74 35.15 -1.15
N VAL A 98 -34.86 34.96 -1.88
CA VAL A 98 -35.22 33.63 -2.45
C VAL A 98 -34.18 33.18 -3.48
N SER A 99 -33.73 34.09 -4.35
CA SER A 99 -32.70 33.79 -5.34
C SER A 99 -31.37 33.38 -4.69
N LEU A 100 -30.98 34.09 -3.62
CA LEU A 100 -29.79 33.72 -2.82
C LEU A 100 -29.94 32.33 -2.17
N PHE A 101 -31.10 32.04 -1.61
CA PHE A 101 -31.39 30.73 -1.01
C PHE A 101 -31.31 29.63 -2.04
N ILE A 102 -31.92 29.78 -3.22
CA ILE A 102 -31.87 28.79 -4.31
C ILE A 102 -30.41 28.61 -4.82
N PHE A 103 -29.70 29.72 -5.04
CA PHE A 103 -28.35 29.70 -5.55
C PHE A 103 -27.37 28.98 -4.60
N TYR A 104 -27.31 29.41 -3.35
CA TYR A 104 -26.42 28.79 -2.36
C TYR A 104 -26.93 27.42 -1.91
N GLY A 105 -28.25 27.24 -1.76
CA GLY A 105 -28.84 25.95 -1.46
C GLY A 105 -28.50 24.89 -2.49
N GLY A 106 -28.60 25.22 -3.79
CA GLY A 106 -28.18 24.35 -4.88
C GLY A 106 -26.68 24.04 -4.86
N ARG A 107 -25.84 25.04 -4.54
CA ARG A 107 -24.39 24.84 -4.38
C ARG A 107 -24.07 23.94 -3.19
N ILE A 108 -24.68 24.16 -2.03
CA ILE A 108 -24.51 23.34 -0.82
C ILE A 108 -24.96 21.90 -1.10
N TYR A 109 -26.10 21.71 -1.76
CA TYR A 109 -26.59 20.40 -2.16
C TYR A 109 -25.57 19.66 -3.06
N LYS A 110 -24.99 20.35 -4.05
CA LYS A 110 -23.92 19.77 -4.90
C LYS A 110 -22.68 19.36 -4.08
N THR A 111 -22.35 20.06 -2.99
CA THR A 111 -21.23 19.67 -2.12
C THR A 111 -21.50 18.43 -1.27
N SER A 112 -22.76 18.04 -1.11
CA SER A 112 -23.16 16.83 -0.39
C SER A 112 -23.10 15.57 -1.25
N MET A 113 -22.91 15.71 -2.58
CA MET A 113 -22.95 14.60 -3.55
C MET A 113 -21.58 14.37 -4.18
N ASN A 114 -21.35 13.12 -4.57
CA ASN A 114 -20.22 12.69 -5.43
C ASN A 114 -18.83 13.18 -4.98
N PHE A 115 -18.62 13.27 -3.66
CA PHE A 115 -17.35 13.75 -3.05
C PHE A 115 -16.92 15.15 -3.49
N ASN A 116 -17.87 15.97 -3.93
CA ASN A 116 -17.62 17.31 -4.46
C ASN A 116 -17.35 18.38 -3.38
N GLY A 117 -17.33 18.02 -2.11
CA GLY A 117 -17.04 18.93 -1.00
C GLY A 117 -16.86 18.21 0.33
N LYS A 118 -16.38 18.95 1.34
CA LYS A 118 -16.15 18.40 2.68
C LYS A 118 -17.43 17.81 3.30
N LEU A 119 -18.59 18.40 2.98
CA LEU A 119 -19.87 17.91 3.46
C LEU A 119 -20.15 16.47 3.03
N SER A 120 -19.86 16.09 1.78
CA SER A 120 -20.06 14.72 1.31
C SER A 120 -19.20 13.71 2.07
N TRP A 121 -17.96 14.07 2.41
CA TRP A 121 -17.08 13.25 3.23
C TRP A 121 -17.61 13.08 4.66
N ILE A 122 -18.08 14.17 5.27
CA ILE A 122 -18.69 14.11 6.62
C ILE A 122 -19.94 13.22 6.62
N LEU A 123 -20.80 13.36 5.62
CA LEU A 123 -22.00 12.54 5.49
C LEU A 123 -21.67 11.06 5.27
N LYS A 124 -20.62 10.79 4.48
CA LYS A 124 -20.11 9.42 4.31
C LYS A 124 -19.54 8.87 5.61
N ASP A 125 -18.73 9.64 6.32
CA ASP A 125 -18.20 9.24 7.63
C ASP A 125 -19.31 8.90 8.62
N LEU A 126 -20.33 9.74 8.71
CA LEU A 126 -21.49 9.49 9.60
C LEU A 126 -22.22 8.19 9.25
N LYS A 127 -22.30 7.84 7.98
CA LYS A 127 -22.98 6.64 7.50
C LYS A 127 -22.11 5.40 7.69
N ASP A 128 -20.86 5.45 7.23
CA ASP A 128 -20.02 4.28 7.01
C ASP A 128 -19.02 4.04 8.15
N LYS A 129 -18.67 5.07 8.93
CA LYS A 129 -17.75 4.96 10.05
C LYS A 129 -18.42 4.36 11.28
N LYS A 130 -17.86 3.29 11.80
CA LYS A 130 -18.22 2.69 13.09
C LYS A 130 -17.02 2.68 14.02
N THR A 131 -17.27 2.74 15.31
CA THR A 131 -16.21 2.61 16.32
C THR A 131 -16.62 1.54 17.32
N VAL A 132 -15.65 0.68 17.66
CA VAL A 132 -15.82 -0.44 18.59
C VAL A 132 -14.73 -0.34 19.65
N GLU A 133 -15.06 -0.62 20.90
CA GLU A 133 -14.09 -0.71 21.98
C GLU A 133 -13.30 -2.02 21.85
N LEU A 134 -11.98 -1.94 21.91
CA LEU A 134 -11.11 -3.11 21.92
C LEU A 134 -11.02 -3.64 23.34
N LYS A 135 -11.73 -4.73 23.62
CA LYS A 135 -11.73 -5.40 24.93
C LYS A 135 -10.70 -6.54 24.96
N HIS A 136 -10.60 -7.28 23.88
CA HIS A 136 -9.61 -8.34 23.70
C HIS A 136 -8.35 -7.74 23.11
N ASN A 137 -7.51 -7.17 23.96
CA ASN A 137 -6.35 -6.37 23.54
C ASN A 137 -5.01 -7.04 23.81
N ASN A 138 -4.99 -8.32 24.16
CA ASN A 138 -3.76 -9.09 24.38
C ASN A 138 -3.62 -10.18 23.31
N ILE A 139 -2.58 -10.06 22.47
CA ILE A 139 -2.38 -11.00 21.36
C ILE A 139 -2.04 -12.42 21.82
N TYR A 140 -1.47 -12.59 23.02
CA TYR A 140 -1.14 -13.91 23.57
C TYR A 140 -2.36 -14.66 24.09
N GLU A 141 -3.36 -13.93 24.59
CA GLU A 141 -4.56 -14.49 25.19
C GLU A 141 -5.70 -14.57 24.19
N ASP A 142 -5.89 -13.53 23.42
CA ASP A 142 -7.07 -13.32 22.59
C ASP A 142 -6.82 -13.60 21.10
N GLY A 143 -5.55 -13.57 20.65
CA GLY A 143 -5.20 -13.70 19.26
C GLY A 143 -5.82 -12.59 18.38
N ILE A 144 -5.82 -12.80 17.08
CA ILE A 144 -6.55 -11.92 16.12
C ILE A 144 -8.07 -12.16 16.26
N GLU A 145 -8.49 -13.33 16.68
CA GLU A 145 -9.91 -13.66 16.85
C GLU A 145 -10.61 -12.75 17.86
N GLY A 146 -9.94 -12.39 18.95
CA GLY A 146 -10.50 -11.46 19.96
C GLY A 146 -10.86 -10.11 19.36
N ILE A 147 -10.01 -9.56 18.49
CA ILE A 147 -10.30 -8.31 17.77
C ILE A 147 -11.54 -8.47 16.89
N LEU A 148 -11.60 -9.56 16.12
CA LEU A 148 -12.73 -9.84 15.23
C LEU A 148 -14.03 -10.06 16.00
N GLN A 149 -13.98 -10.69 17.18
CA GLN A 149 -15.14 -10.87 18.06
C GLN A 149 -15.66 -9.52 18.55
N ASP A 150 -14.79 -8.61 18.99
CA ASP A 150 -15.21 -7.27 19.44
C ASP A 150 -15.86 -6.50 18.31
N ILE A 151 -15.32 -6.59 17.11
CA ILE A 151 -15.89 -5.96 15.91
C ILE A 151 -17.25 -6.56 15.60
N ASN A 152 -17.36 -7.90 15.54
CA ASN A 152 -18.57 -8.61 15.12
C ASN A 152 -19.75 -8.39 16.06
N LYS A 153 -19.53 -8.11 17.36
CA LYS A 153 -20.57 -7.75 18.33
C LYS A 153 -21.35 -6.50 17.91
N LYS A 154 -20.71 -5.56 17.21
CA LYS A 154 -21.33 -4.28 16.81
C LYS A 154 -21.51 -4.13 15.31
N VAL A 155 -20.64 -4.72 14.54
CA VAL A 155 -20.62 -4.71 13.07
C VAL A 155 -20.59 -6.17 12.63
N PRO A 156 -21.75 -6.79 12.32
CA PRO A 156 -21.78 -8.15 11.83
C PRO A 156 -20.90 -8.32 10.59
N MET A 157 -19.99 -9.28 10.63
CA MET A 157 -19.05 -9.54 9.55
C MET A 157 -19.50 -10.76 8.72
N ALA A 158 -19.02 -10.83 7.49
CA ALA A 158 -19.20 -12.00 6.63
C ALA A 158 -18.57 -13.24 7.27
N SER A 159 -19.15 -14.41 7.03
CA SER A 159 -18.65 -15.69 7.59
C SER A 159 -17.32 -16.12 6.96
N LYS A 160 -17.10 -15.84 5.68
CA LYS A 160 -15.86 -16.07 4.97
C LYS A 160 -15.25 -14.72 4.64
N LEU A 161 -14.07 -14.44 5.16
CA LEU A 161 -13.38 -13.18 5.02
C LEU A 161 -12.11 -13.33 4.18
N TYR A 162 -11.88 -12.37 3.34
CA TYR A 162 -10.70 -12.22 2.48
C TYR A 162 -9.98 -10.93 2.84
N ILE A 163 -8.68 -10.91 2.65
CA ILE A 163 -7.86 -9.70 2.79
C ILE A 163 -7.72 -9.01 1.43
N ALA A 164 -7.92 -7.69 1.38
CA ALA A 164 -7.65 -6.91 0.17
C ALA A 164 -6.15 -6.63 0.00
N ASN A 165 -5.45 -6.35 1.09
CA ASN A 165 -4.01 -6.05 1.11
C ASN A 165 -3.29 -7.01 2.07
N ASN A 166 -3.19 -6.62 3.34
CA ASN A 166 -2.54 -7.38 4.39
C ASN A 166 -3.27 -7.19 5.73
N VAL A 167 -2.93 -8.03 6.69
CA VAL A 167 -3.19 -7.81 8.11
C VAL A 167 -1.87 -7.38 8.73
N ASP A 168 -1.82 -6.17 9.29
CA ASP A 168 -0.67 -5.62 10.00
C ASP A 168 -1.08 -5.33 11.45
N LEU A 169 -0.49 -6.06 12.39
CA LEU A 169 -0.73 -5.91 13.82
C LEU A 169 0.59 -5.65 14.53
N LYS A 170 0.59 -4.67 15.44
CA LYS A 170 1.75 -4.40 16.31
C LYS A 170 1.35 -4.51 17.75
N PHE A 171 2.29 -5.02 18.57
CA PHE A 171 2.09 -5.27 19.99
C PHE A 171 3.37 -5.04 20.77
N ASP A 172 3.25 -4.83 22.08
CA ASP A 172 4.38 -4.69 23.01
C ASP A 172 4.83 -6.05 23.59
N LYS A 173 5.87 -6.04 24.39
CA LYS A 173 6.47 -7.24 25.00
C LYS A 173 5.48 -8.02 25.89
N GLU A 174 4.53 -7.33 26.50
CA GLU A 174 3.46 -7.88 27.32
C GLU A 174 2.31 -8.46 26.49
N GLY A 175 2.35 -8.29 25.18
CA GLY A 175 1.33 -8.75 24.25
C GLY A 175 0.19 -7.75 24.01
N THR A 176 0.28 -6.53 24.60
CA THR A 176 -0.76 -5.52 24.40
C THR A 176 -0.73 -5.03 22.97
N ILE A 177 -1.87 -5.07 22.29
CA ILE A 177 -2.01 -4.62 20.92
C ILE A 177 -1.90 -3.08 20.89
N THR A 178 -0.93 -2.57 20.16
CA THR A 178 -0.67 -1.12 20.01
C THR A 178 -1.21 -0.56 18.71
N SER A 179 -1.29 -1.38 17.66
CA SER A 179 -1.80 -1.00 16.35
C SER A 179 -2.37 -2.22 15.63
N PHE A 180 -3.45 -2.01 14.87
CA PHE A 180 -4.03 -3.03 13.99
C PHE A 180 -4.61 -2.37 12.75
N ASN A 181 -4.19 -2.79 11.57
CA ASN A 181 -4.66 -2.27 10.30
C ASN A 181 -4.92 -3.42 9.33
N THR A 182 -6.09 -3.43 8.72
CA THR A 182 -6.43 -4.39 7.68
C THR A 182 -7.60 -3.90 6.84
N PHE A 183 -7.68 -4.37 5.62
CA PHE A 183 -8.85 -4.19 4.76
C PHE A 183 -9.40 -5.56 4.39
N LEU A 184 -10.56 -5.90 4.95
CA LEU A 184 -11.24 -7.18 4.76
C LEU A 184 -12.45 -7.01 3.86
N TYR A 185 -12.84 -8.08 3.17
CA TYR A 185 -14.07 -8.16 2.41
C TYR A 185 -14.65 -9.56 2.46
N GLY A 186 -15.93 -9.69 2.17
CA GLY A 186 -16.64 -10.96 2.11
C GLY A 186 -18.07 -10.77 1.64
N GLU A 187 -18.79 -11.84 1.45
CA GLU A 187 -20.22 -11.83 1.12
C GLU A 187 -21.07 -12.03 2.36
N ASN A 188 -22.10 -11.19 2.49
CA ASN A 188 -23.10 -11.40 3.52
C ASN A 188 -24.04 -12.57 3.14
N LYS A 189 -24.95 -12.94 4.04
CA LYS A 189 -25.94 -14.02 3.83
C LYS A 189 -26.83 -13.83 2.59
N LYS A 190 -26.85 -12.65 1.98
CA LYS A 190 -27.62 -12.30 0.78
C LYS A 190 -26.76 -12.26 -0.49
N GLY A 191 -25.50 -12.70 -0.44
CA GLY A 191 -24.58 -12.64 -1.57
C GLY A 191 -24.11 -11.23 -1.92
N LYS A 192 -24.29 -10.24 -1.02
CA LYS A 192 -23.83 -8.88 -1.27
C LYS A 192 -22.44 -8.68 -0.68
N LEU A 193 -21.55 -8.09 -1.49
CA LEU A 193 -20.21 -7.69 -1.06
C LEU A 193 -20.28 -6.70 0.10
N GLU A 194 -19.57 -7.01 1.16
CA GLU A 194 -19.33 -6.14 2.30
C GLU A 194 -17.83 -5.96 2.49
N THR A 195 -17.43 -4.76 2.88
CA THR A 195 -16.03 -4.39 3.05
C THR A 195 -15.81 -3.70 4.38
N TYR A 196 -14.66 -3.96 5.01
CA TYR A 196 -14.31 -3.52 6.34
C TYR A 196 -12.88 -2.99 6.34
N LEU A 197 -12.71 -1.67 6.22
CA LEU A 197 -11.41 -1.04 6.45
C LEU A 197 -11.25 -0.78 7.95
N ILE A 198 -10.42 -1.56 8.59
CA ILE A 198 -10.25 -1.59 10.04
C ILE A 198 -8.93 -0.94 10.41
N SER A 199 -8.97 -0.04 11.37
CA SER A 199 -7.79 0.65 11.89
C SER A 199 -7.91 0.86 13.39
N TYR A 200 -6.83 0.52 14.10
CA TYR A 200 -6.64 0.77 15.52
C TYR A 200 -5.25 1.33 15.79
N ASN A 201 -5.15 2.32 16.65
CA ASN A 201 -3.88 2.83 17.15
C ASN A 201 -4.09 3.33 18.58
N LYS A 202 -3.45 2.64 19.54
CA LYS A 202 -3.55 2.88 20.99
C LYS A 202 -3.22 4.33 21.37
N THR A 203 -2.28 4.98 20.67
CA THR A 203 -1.89 6.37 20.97
C THR A 203 -2.93 7.40 20.54
N LYS A 204 -3.81 7.04 19.59
CA LYS A 204 -4.85 7.93 19.05
C LYS A 204 -6.20 7.71 19.69
N SER A 205 -6.56 6.48 20.02
CA SER A 205 -7.85 6.11 20.56
C SER A 205 -7.82 4.71 21.15
N SER A 206 -8.59 4.48 22.22
CA SER A 206 -8.86 3.13 22.75
C SER A 206 -9.87 2.34 21.91
N LYS A 207 -10.41 2.93 20.83
CA LYS A 207 -11.45 2.32 20.00
C LYS A 207 -10.91 1.99 18.62
N ILE A 208 -11.32 0.83 18.12
CA ILE A 208 -11.16 0.42 16.72
C ILE A 208 -12.07 1.31 15.86
N THR A 209 -11.56 1.82 14.76
CA THR A 209 -12.33 2.51 13.73
C THR A 209 -12.53 1.58 12.54
N ILE A 210 -13.76 1.46 12.07
CA ILE A 210 -14.15 0.63 10.94
C ILE A 210 -14.87 1.52 9.93
N TYR A 211 -14.41 1.53 8.69
CA TYR A 211 -15.11 2.12 7.56
C TYR A 211 -15.72 1.01 6.71
N LEU A 212 -17.05 1.11 6.54
CA LEU A 212 -17.84 0.19 5.71
C LEU A 212 -17.93 0.71 4.27
N HIS A 213 -18.34 -0.18 3.34
CA HIS A 213 -18.61 0.16 1.94
C HIS A 213 -17.41 0.80 1.21
N GLY A 214 -16.19 0.37 1.56
CA GLY A 214 -14.98 0.73 0.80
C GLY A 214 -14.94 0.01 -0.56
N ASN A 215 -14.18 0.55 -1.51
CA ASN A 215 -13.93 -0.12 -2.78
C ASN A 215 -12.81 -1.13 -2.60
N ALA A 216 -13.11 -2.42 -2.68
CA ALA A 216 -12.14 -3.51 -2.76
C ALA A 216 -12.23 -4.15 -4.15
N ASN A 217 -11.09 -4.58 -4.67
CA ASN A 217 -11.08 -5.52 -5.79
C ASN A 217 -11.40 -6.92 -5.24
N ALA A 218 -12.68 -7.24 -5.16
CA ALA A 218 -13.18 -8.48 -4.58
C ALA A 218 -13.16 -9.58 -5.65
N ASP A 219 -12.02 -10.26 -5.77
CA ASP A 219 -11.83 -11.39 -6.69
C ASP A 219 -12.16 -12.74 -6.05
N PHE A 220 -12.46 -12.79 -4.74
CA PHE A 220 -12.76 -13.98 -3.95
C PHE A 220 -11.74 -15.12 -4.13
N ASN A 221 -10.50 -14.77 -4.44
CA ASN A 221 -9.42 -15.72 -4.57
C ASN A 221 -9.08 -16.32 -3.20
N ASP A 222 -9.11 -17.64 -3.09
CA ASP A 222 -8.82 -18.37 -1.84
C ASP A 222 -7.39 -18.10 -1.33
N ASP A 223 -6.45 -17.72 -2.18
CA ASP A 223 -5.12 -17.28 -1.75
C ASP A 223 -5.15 -16.06 -0.81
N LYS A 224 -6.26 -15.32 -0.77
CA LYS A 224 -6.47 -14.15 0.10
C LYS A 224 -7.33 -14.44 1.33
N LEU A 225 -7.60 -15.70 1.65
CA LEU A 225 -8.37 -16.08 2.83
C LEU A 225 -7.72 -15.56 4.12
N LEU A 226 -8.55 -15.06 5.03
CA LEU A 226 -8.13 -14.63 6.37
C LEU A 226 -7.98 -15.82 7.32
N GLU A 227 -8.82 -16.84 7.21
CA GLU A 227 -8.88 -17.98 8.12
C GLU A 227 -7.54 -18.69 8.33
N PRO A 228 -6.70 -18.94 7.29
CA PRO A 228 -5.39 -19.57 7.50
C PRO A 228 -4.49 -18.78 8.46
N SER A 229 -4.58 -17.44 8.48
CA SER A 229 -3.80 -16.63 9.43
C SER A 229 -4.26 -16.85 10.87
N ILE A 230 -5.55 -16.96 11.09
CA ILE A 230 -6.15 -17.21 12.40
C ILE A 230 -5.70 -18.57 12.93
N ASN A 231 -5.77 -19.60 12.08
CA ASN A 231 -5.38 -20.96 12.46
C ASN A 231 -3.88 -21.06 12.75
N THR A 232 -3.04 -20.41 11.95
CA THR A 232 -1.60 -20.36 12.18
C THR A 232 -1.25 -19.63 13.48
N MET A 233 -1.94 -18.53 13.77
CA MET A 233 -1.70 -17.75 15.00
C MET A 233 -1.98 -18.53 16.29
N LYS A 234 -2.89 -19.49 16.27
CA LYS A 234 -3.21 -20.33 17.44
C LYS A 234 -2.06 -21.22 17.89
N VAL A 235 -1.18 -21.59 16.96
CA VAL A 235 -0.12 -22.56 17.20
C VAL A 235 1.28 -21.94 17.24
N ILE A 236 1.44 -20.70 16.77
CA ILE A 236 2.76 -20.02 16.83
C ILE A 236 3.18 -19.82 18.28
N PRO A 237 4.40 -20.27 18.66
CA PRO A 237 4.99 -19.98 19.98
C PRO A 237 5.45 -18.52 20.05
N LEU A 238 4.49 -17.57 20.08
CA LEU A 238 4.74 -16.17 19.86
C LEU A 238 5.68 -15.58 20.93
N LYS A 239 5.49 -15.93 22.21
CA LYS A 239 6.36 -15.47 23.32
C LYS A 239 7.80 -15.93 23.14
N GLU A 240 7.99 -17.20 22.76
CA GLU A 240 9.32 -17.75 22.50
C GLU A 240 9.98 -17.13 21.26
N THR A 241 9.17 -16.83 20.25
CA THR A 241 9.65 -16.20 19.01
C THR A 241 10.21 -14.81 19.31
N ILE A 242 9.45 -13.97 20.00
CA ILE A 242 9.87 -12.59 20.29
C ILE A 242 10.99 -12.52 21.32
N SER A 243 11.11 -13.51 22.22
CA SER A 243 12.20 -13.55 23.23
C SER A 243 13.59 -13.63 22.60
N LYS A 244 13.70 -13.99 21.32
CA LYS A 244 14.95 -13.99 20.55
C LYS A 244 15.43 -12.58 20.18
N TRP A 245 14.58 -11.58 20.36
CA TRP A 245 14.87 -10.17 20.09
C TRP A 245 14.66 -9.35 21.38
N ASP A 246 15.58 -8.45 21.67
CA ASP A 246 15.45 -7.52 22.81
C ASP A 246 14.90 -6.18 22.33
N GLU A 247 13.59 -6.18 22.05
CA GLU A 247 12.89 -5.03 21.48
C GLU A 247 11.62 -4.68 22.26
N ASN A 248 11.12 -3.46 22.08
CA ASN A 248 9.92 -2.98 22.78
C ASN A 248 8.63 -3.16 21.98
N GLN A 249 8.75 -3.38 20.67
CA GLN A 249 7.60 -3.52 19.77
C GLN A 249 7.85 -4.63 18.74
N TYR A 250 6.83 -5.42 18.53
CA TYR A 250 6.82 -6.52 17.59
C TYR A 250 5.65 -6.38 16.63
N GLY A 251 5.73 -7.04 15.48
CA GLY A 251 4.70 -7.02 14.46
C GLY A 251 4.31 -8.40 13.97
N ILE A 252 3.07 -8.53 13.55
CA ILE A 252 2.53 -9.68 12.85
C ILE A 252 2.02 -9.19 11.50
N LEU A 253 2.52 -9.80 10.43
CA LEU A 253 2.11 -9.49 9.06
C LEU A 253 1.58 -10.75 8.37
N TYR A 254 0.42 -10.62 7.72
CA TYR A 254 -0.15 -11.67 6.89
C TYR A 254 -0.65 -11.07 5.57
N SER A 255 -0.29 -11.67 4.45
CA SER A 255 -0.63 -11.17 3.12
C SER A 255 -1.27 -12.24 2.22
N GLY A 256 -1.90 -13.27 2.85
CA GLY A 256 -2.46 -14.41 2.13
C GLY A 256 -1.41 -15.46 1.79
N LYS A 257 -1.74 -16.31 0.83
CA LYS A 257 -0.83 -17.32 0.30
C LYS A 257 0.24 -16.67 -0.57
N ARG A 258 1.50 -17.00 -0.31
CA ARG A 258 2.66 -16.40 -0.99
C ARG A 258 3.63 -17.47 -1.41
N SER A 259 4.33 -17.22 -2.52
CA SER A 259 5.56 -17.93 -2.87
C SER A 259 6.76 -17.18 -2.28
N PHE A 260 7.66 -17.94 -1.67
CA PHE A 260 8.99 -17.49 -1.24
C PHE A 260 10.08 -18.03 -2.15
N GLY A 261 9.69 -18.65 -3.28
CA GLY A 261 10.60 -19.33 -4.14
C GLY A 261 11.33 -20.46 -3.37
N TYR A 262 12.62 -20.53 -3.55
CA TYR A 262 13.50 -21.49 -2.85
C TYR A 262 14.19 -20.85 -1.61
N ASN A 263 13.89 -19.58 -1.31
CA ASN A 263 14.48 -18.89 -0.16
C ASN A 263 13.76 -19.28 1.13
N GLY A 264 14.38 -20.17 1.90
CA GLY A 264 13.90 -20.62 3.20
C GLY A 264 14.29 -19.73 4.39
N SER A 265 14.95 -18.60 4.16
CA SER A 265 15.43 -17.72 5.25
C SER A 265 14.26 -17.25 6.14
N GLY A 266 14.33 -17.61 7.42
CA GLY A 266 13.27 -17.31 8.39
C GLY A 266 11.95 -18.03 8.15
N VAL A 267 11.82 -18.94 7.17
CA VAL A 267 10.61 -19.71 6.93
C VAL A 267 10.61 -20.98 7.77
N LEU A 268 9.51 -21.19 8.49
CA LEU A 268 9.27 -22.32 9.37
C LEU A 268 7.93 -22.96 9.01
N TYR A 269 7.94 -24.25 8.76
CA TYR A 269 6.71 -25.05 8.80
C TYR A 269 6.34 -25.30 10.26
N ILE A 270 5.06 -25.18 10.59
CA ILE A 270 4.51 -25.44 11.92
C ILE A 270 3.30 -26.37 11.81
N ASP A 271 3.20 -27.37 12.69
CA ASP A 271 2.04 -28.24 12.74
C ASP A 271 1.00 -27.77 13.78
N SER A 272 -0.10 -28.49 13.89
CA SER A 272 -1.18 -28.21 14.85
C SER A 272 -0.77 -28.35 16.32
N GLU A 273 0.34 -29.04 16.62
CA GLU A 273 0.90 -29.19 17.96
C GLU A 273 1.93 -28.08 18.30
N GLY A 274 2.20 -27.16 17.35
CA GLY A 274 3.17 -26.08 17.52
C GLY A 274 4.62 -26.52 17.31
N LYS A 275 4.88 -27.75 16.84
CA LYS A 275 6.23 -28.16 16.46
C LYS A 275 6.65 -27.44 15.18
N THR A 276 7.90 -27.03 15.12
CA THR A 276 8.44 -26.29 13.98
C THR A 276 9.54 -27.07 13.28
N ARG A 277 9.62 -26.89 11.95
CA ARG A 277 10.72 -27.36 11.13
C ARG A 277 11.19 -26.24 10.22
N SER A 278 12.47 -25.90 10.28
CA SER A 278 13.08 -24.95 9.34
C SER A 278 13.07 -25.51 7.93
N VAL A 279 12.80 -24.65 6.97
CA VAL A 279 12.92 -24.97 5.55
C VAL A 279 14.39 -25.19 5.20
N ARG A 280 14.68 -26.25 4.45
CA ARG A 280 16.04 -26.55 3.98
C ARG A 280 16.21 -26.07 2.53
N ASN A 281 17.42 -25.68 2.15
CA ASN A 281 17.74 -25.22 0.79
C ASN A 281 17.51 -26.29 -0.31
N ARG A 282 17.07 -27.49 0.04
CA ARG A 282 16.69 -28.58 -0.88
C ARG A 282 15.18 -28.84 -0.90
N ASP A 283 14.41 -28.05 -0.18
CA ASP A 283 12.96 -28.16 -0.21
C ASP A 283 12.43 -27.64 -1.55
N PRO A 284 11.29 -28.14 -2.05
CA PRO A 284 10.64 -27.58 -3.24
C PRO A 284 10.25 -26.12 -3.02
N GLU A 285 9.82 -25.43 -4.08
CA GLU A 285 9.32 -24.06 -3.98
C GLU A 285 8.39 -23.89 -2.79
N ILE A 286 8.71 -22.91 -1.93
CA ILE A 286 7.99 -22.67 -0.70
C ILE A 286 6.77 -21.82 -1.00
N ILE A 287 5.59 -22.43 -0.95
CA ILE A 287 4.32 -21.73 -1.15
C ILE A 287 3.40 -22.02 0.02
N GLY A 288 2.80 -20.99 0.60
CA GLY A 288 1.85 -21.18 1.69
C GLY A 288 1.28 -19.91 2.27
N TYR A 289 0.33 -20.09 3.18
CA TYR A 289 -0.25 -19.01 3.98
C TYR A 289 0.70 -18.70 5.15
N ALA A 290 1.55 -17.70 4.96
CA ALA A 290 2.58 -17.40 5.93
C ALA A 290 2.18 -16.26 6.86
N VAL A 291 2.28 -16.50 8.16
CA VAL A 291 2.21 -15.47 9.20
C VAL A 291 3.64 -15.08 9.58
N SER A 292 3.99 -13.84 9.35
CA SER A 292 5.32 -13.30 9.64
C SER A 292 5.30 -12.60 11.00
N VAL A 293 6.23 -12.97 11.88
CA VAL A 293 6.53 -12.26 13.13
C VAL A 293 7.83 -11.49 12.91
N TYR A 294 7.85 -10.19 13.18
CA TYR A 294 8.97 -9.31 12.85
C TYR A 294 9.14 -8.18 13.86
N VAL A 295 10.25 -7.46 13.75
CA VAL A 295 10.50 -6.24 14.53
C VAL A 295 10.34 -5.04 13.62
N PRO A 296 9.33 -4.15 13.88
CA PRO A 296 9.05 -3.01 13.01
C PRO A 296 10.25 -2.06 12.88
N GLY A 297 10.62 -1.76 11.61
CA GLY A 297 11.74 -0.88 11.28
C GLY A 297 13.13 -1.49 11.40
N LYS A 298 13.23 -2.80 11.69
CA LYS A 298 14.50 -3.55 11.76
C LYS A 298 14.50 -4.78 10.86
N GLU A 299 13.62 -4.83 9.86
CA GLU A 299 13.43 -5.98 8.96
C GLU A 299 14.68 -6.29 8.13
N SER A 300 15.53 -5.27 7.91
CA SER A 300 16.82 -5.43 7.21
C SER A 300 17.93 -6.05 8.08
N THR A 301 17.82 -5.94 9.40
CA THR A 301 18.83 -6.42 10.35
C THR A 301 18.38 -7.65 11.14
N LEU A 302 17.09 -7.78 11.36
CA LEU A 302 16.48 -8.89 12.08
C LEU A 302 15.54 -9.66 11.15
N THR A 303 15.98 -10.83 10.70
CA THR A 303 15.19 -11.69 9.80
C THR A 303 13.85 -12.05 10.43
N PRO A 304 12.70 -11.74 9.78
CA PRO A 304 11.40 -12.15 10.27
C PRO A 304 11.24 -13.67 10.31
N TYR A 305 10.56 -14.19 11.33
CA TYR A 305 10.10 -15.57 11.34
C TYR A 305 8.77 -15.68 10.59
N ARG A 306 8.69 -16.57 9.61
CA ARG A 306 7.53 -16.77 8.72
C ARG A 306 6.99 -18.17 8.92
N TYR A 307 5.87 -18.29 9.63
CA TYR A 307 5.25 -19.56 9.97
C TYR A 307 4.22 -19.95 8.92
N ILE A 308 4.35 -21.15 8.37
CA ILE A 308 3.39 -21.79 7.44
C ILE A 308 2.82 -22.99 8.14
N LEU A 309 1.51 -22.99 8.43
CA LEU A 309 0.81 -24.11 9.04
C LEU A 309 0.69 -25.23 8.01
N VAL A 310 1.04 -26.45 8.44
CA VAL A 310 0.96 -27.69 7.67
C VAL A 310 0.29 -28.78 8.49
N GLU A 311 -0.34 -29.73 7.83
CA GLU A 311 -1.00 -30.85 8.51
C GLU A 311 -0.01 -31.85 9.11
N ASP A 312 1.08 -32.14 8.41
CA ASP A 312 2.13 -33.06 8.87
C ASP A 312 3.52 -32.61 8.40
N LEU A 313 4.40 -32.36 9.37
CA LEU A 313 5.79 -31.98 9.12
C LEU A 313 6.61 -33.05 8.39
N ASN A 314 6.21 -34.34 8.47
CA ASN A 314 6.92 -35.43 7.84
C ASN A 314 6.54 -35.61 6.36
N ASN A 315 5.34 -35.19 5.99
CA ASN A 315 4.76 -35.42 4.65
C ASN A 315 4.92 -34.20 3.69
N ILE A 316 5.66 -33.18 4.07
CA ILE A 316 5.84 -31.95 3.25
C ILE A 316 6.37 -32.24 1.83
N LYS A 317 6.94 -33.43 1.59
CA LYS A 317 7.44 -33.86 0.28
C LYS A 317 6.37 -34.24 -0.75
N SER A 318 5.10 -34.48 -0.36
CA SER A 318 4.15 -35.17 -1.25
C SER A 318 3.04 -34.30 -1.84
N GLU A 319 2.69 -33.14 -1.28
CA GLU A 319 1.50 -32.41 -1.75
C GLU A 319 1.75 -31.41 -2.88
N THR A 320 3.00 -31.00 -3.12
CA THR A 320 3.33 -30.04 -4.19
C THR A 320 3.54 -30.68 -5.58
N LEU A 321 3.57 -32.03 -5.66
CA LEU A 321 3.88 -32.75 -6.92
C LEU A 321 2.67 -33.20 -7.75
N ASN A 322 1.43 -32.98 -7.32
CA ASN A 322 0.23 -33.54 -7.99
C ASN A 322 -0.61 -32.55 -8.81
N LYS A 323 -0.04 -31.48 -9.35
CA LYS A 323 -0.67 -30.76 -10.48
C LYS A 323 0.34 -30.40 -11.55
N GLY A 324 0.53 -31.36 -12.43
CA GLY A 324 0.92 -31.13 -13.82
C GLY A 324 2.37 -30.77 -14.08
N SER A 325 3.25 -31.76 -14.03
CA SER A 325 4.42 -31.75 -14.91
C SER A 325 4.76 -33.19 -15.30
N LYS A 326 4.69 -33.46 -16.58
CA LYS A 326 5.25 -34.64 -17.22
C LYS A 326 6.76 -34.66 -17.02
N ASP A 327 7.27 -35.89 -16.86
CA ASP A 327 8.65 -36.30 -16.77
C ASP A 327 9.68 -35.31 -17.38
N ILE A 328 10.49 -34.74 -16.49
CA ILE A 328 11.78 -34.11 -16.88
C ILE A 328 12.86 -34.88 -16.12
N PRO A 329 13.94 -35.31 -16.82
CA PRO A 329 15.02 -36.06 -16.21
C PRO A 329 15.74 -35.22 -15.15
N LYS A 330 16.26 -35.87 -14.11
CA LYS A 330 17.20 -35.30 -13.14
C LYS A 330 18.47 -34.80 -13.85
N GLU A 331 18.47 -33.54 -14.23
CA GLU A 331 19.67 -32.74 -14.34
C GLU A 331 19.65 -31.72 -13.19
N GLU A 332 20.73 -31.71 -12.40
CA GLU A 332 20.99 -30.68 -11.40
C GLU A 332 21.16 -29.35 -12.16
N SER A 333 20.07 -28.61 -12.32
CA SER A 333 20.08 -27.37 -13.10
C SER A 333 20.81 -26.27 -12.34
N ASN A 334 21.94 -25.81 -12.87
CA ASN A 334 22.47 -24.48 -12.56
C ASN A 334 21.39 -23.44 -12.87
N GLY A 335 20.86 -22.76 -11.84
CA GLY A 335 19.88 -21.70 -11.99
C GLY A 335 20.55 -20.35 -12.30
N VAL A 336 19.77 -19.32 -12.56
CA VAL A 336 20.28 -17.95 -12.76
C VAL A 336 20.96 -17.36 -11.52
N ASP A 337 20.76 -17.95 -10.36
CA ASP A 337 21.26 -17.52 -9.05
C ASP A 337 22.15 -18.55 -8.36
N LYS A 338 22.39 -19.71 -8.99
CA LYS A 338 23.22 -20.79 -8.42
C LYS A 338 24.02 -21.50 -9.50
N PHE A 339 25.26 -21.83 -9.18
CA PHE A 339 26.20 -22.53 -10.06
C PHE A 339 27.05 -23.52 -9.26
N TYR A 340 27.21 -24.72 -9.78
CA TYR A 340 28.13 -25.73 -9.23
C TYR A 340 29.31 -25.93 -10.16
N LEU A 341 30.50 -25.62 -9.67
CA LEU A 341 31.79 -25.89 -10.35
C LEU A 341 32.12 -27.37 -10.29
N SER A 342 31.72 -28.06 -9.23
CA SER A 342 31.87 -29.50 -9.03
C SER A 342 30.75 -30.03 -8.12
N GLU A 343 30.67 -31.35 -7.93
CA GLU A 343 29.72 -31.95 -6.99
C GLU A 343 29.76 -31.34 -5.56
N LYS A 344 30.95 -30.84 -5.16
CA LYS A 344 31.17 -30.31 -3.82
C LYS A 344 31.22 -28.79 -3.78
N THR A 345 31.76 -28.16 -4.81
CA THR A 345 32.02 -26.72 -4.84
C THR A 345 30.95 -26.03 -5.65
N GLY A 346 30.22 -25.12 -5.02
CA GLY A 346 29.19 -24.31 -5.66
C GLY A 346 29.19 -22.88 -5.16
N TYR A 347 28.53 -22.02 -5.91
CA TYR A 347 28.31 -20.60 -5.60
C TYR A 347 26.82 -20.25 -5.74
N ARG A 348 26.32 -19.34 -4.92
CA ARG A 348 24.96 -18.82 -5.04
C ARG A 348 24.91 -17.34 -4.74
N LEU A 349 23.95 -16.67 -5.38
CA LEU A 349 23.55 -15.31 -5.08
C LEU A 349 22.37 -15.37 -4.11
N GLU A 350 22.62 -15.11 -2.83
CA GLU A 350 21.61 -15.07 -1.79
C GLU A 350 21.01 -13.68 -1.70
N VAL A 351 19.67 -13.57 -1.70
CA VAL A 351 18.98 -12.29 -1.59
C VAL A 351 19.11 -11.74 -0.17
N THR A 352 19.74 -10.60 -0.02
CA THR A 352 19.91 -9.92 1.27
C THR A 352 18.84 -8.87 1.54
N ASP A 353 18.33 -8.23 0.48
CA ASP A 353 17.25 -7.23 0.56
C ASP A 353 16.43 -7.21 -0.73
N ALA A 354 15.17 -6.77 -0.64
CA ALA A 354 14.27 -6.68 -1.79
C ALA A 354 13.27 -5.54 -1.64
N ALA A 355 13.21 -4.68 -2.65
CA ALA A 355 12.24 -3.59 -2.73
C ALA A 355 11.73 -3.40 -4.17
N ALA A 356 10.40 -3.26 -4.32
CA ALA A 356 9.74 -2.89 -5.58
C ALA A 356 10.21 -3.66 -6.84
N GLY A 357 10.49 -4.97 -6.69
CA GLY A 357 10.93 -5.83 -7.80
C GLY A 357 12.44 -5.89 -8.03
N SER A 358 13.23 -5.08 -7.32
CA SER A 358 14.69 -5.14 -7.30
C SER A 358 15.19 -5.82 -6.02
N ARG A 359 16.35 -6.47 -6.09
CA ARG A 359 16.95 -7.24 -4.99
C ARG A 359 18.42 -6.86 -4.84
N ALA A 360 18.89 -6.85 -3.60
CA ALA A 360 20.31 -6.89 -3.27
C ALA A 360 20.74 -8.33 -3.00
N TYR A 361 22.00 -8.65 -3.25
CA TYR A 361 22.50 -10.00 -3.13
C TYR A 361 23.82 -10.06 -2.36
N ALA A 362 24.03 -11.19 -1.70
CA ALA A 362 25.34 -11.63 -1.25
C ALA A 362 25.79 -12.86 -2.07
N LEU A 363 27.09 -13.04 -2.26
CA LEU A 363 27.65 -14.25 -2.83
C LEU A 363 28.07 -15.19 -1.71
N GLU A 364 27.61 -16.43 -1.77
CA GLU A 364 27.99 -17.50 -0.89
C GLU A 364 28.63 -18.66 -1.65
N LYS A 365 29.53 -19.40 -0.98
CA LYS A 365 30.24 -20.58 -1.52
C LYS A 365 29.96 -21.80 -0.64
N THR A 366 29.79 -22.95 -1.26
CA THR A 366 29.80 -24.25 -0.60
C THR A 366 31.00 -25.08 -1.03
N LEU A 367 31.46 -25.93 -0.11
CA LEU A 367 32.52 -26.93 -0.36
C LEU A 367 32.06 -28.38 -0.08
N ASP A 368 30.77 -28.54 0.24
CA ASP A 368 30.17 -29.83 0.65
C ASP A 368 28.89 -30.15 -0.14
N GLY A 369 28.79 -29.64 -1.37
CA GLY A 369 27.63 -29.88 -2.24
C GLY A 369 26.39 -29.15 -1.83
N GLY A 370 26.51 -28.00 -1.16
CA GLY A 370 25.39 -27.16 -0.74
C GLY A 370 24.80 -27.54 0.60
N THR A 371 25.46 -28.38 1.38
CA THR A 371 25.05 -28.70 2.75
C THR A 371 25.29 -27.50 3.68
N ASN A 372 26.46 -26.86 3.54
CA ASN A 372 26.81 -25.63 4.23
C ASN A 372 27.25 -24.57 3.23
N TRP A 373 26.83 -23.32 3.49
CA TRP A 373 27.19 -22.16 2.68
C TRP A 373 27.91 -21.13 3.55
N SER A 374 28.96 -20.56 3.01
CA SER A 374 29.76 -19.54 3.66
C SER A 374 29.73 -18.26 2.84
N LEU A 375 29.54 -17.13 3.49
CA LEU A 375 29.57 -15.82 2.85
C LEU A 375 30.96 -15.57 2.27
N VAL A 376 31.02 -15.18 0.99
CA VAL A 376 32.23 -14.78 0.28
C VAL A 376 32.26 -13.26 0.09
N ASN A 377 31.14 -12.68 -0.34
CA ASN A 377 31.01 -11.24 -0.59
C ASN A 377 29.60 -10.77 -0.25
N GLY A 378 29.49 -9.76 0.63
CA GLY A 378 28.20 -9.22 1.08
C GLY A 378 27.53 -8.25 0.08
N ASP A 379 28.28 -7.79 -0.94
CA ASP A 379 27.80 -6.87 -1.97
C ASP A 379 28.55 -7.13 -3.31
N PRO A 380 28.26 -8.25 -3.99
CA PRO A 380 28.95 -8.62 -5.21
C PRO A 380 28.63 -7.73 -6.42
N PHE A 381 27.56 -6.93 -6.34
CA PHE A 381 27.12 -6.01 -7.40
C PHE A 381 27.47 -4.54 -7.12
N LEU A 382 28.34 -4.25 -6.14
CA LEU A 382 28.88 -2.92 -5.85
C LEU A 382 27.79 -1.86 -5.53
N GLY A 383 26.77 -2.24 -4.74
CA GLY A 383 25.66 -1.38 -4.35
C GLY A 383 24.49 -1.34 -5.34
N GLU A 384 24.61 -2.00 -6.49
CA GLU A 384 23.53 -2.06 -7.46
C GLU A 384 22.46 -3.08 -7.06
N ILE A 385 21.20 -2.77 -7.35
CA ILE A 385 20.04 -3.61 -7.07
C ILE A 385 19.29 -3.97 -8.36
N GLY A 386 18.82 -5.21 -8.45
CA GLY A 386 18.15 -5.70 -9.66
C GLY A 386 17.63 -7.12 -9.51
N ALA A 387 17.55 -7.87 -10.60
CA ALA A 387 17.28 -9.30 -10.60
C ALA A 387 18.51 -10.06 -11.06
N ALA A 388 18.93 -11.11 -10.33
CA ALA A 388 20.00 -11.99 -10.80
C ALA A 388 19.64 -12.56 -12.18
N ALA A 389 20.55 -12.44 -13.14
CA ALA A 389 20.37 -12.88 -14.52
C ALA A 389 21.37 -13.96 -14.93
N GLY A 390 22.29 -14.33 -14.03
CA GLY A 390 23.22 -15.43 -14.26
C GLY A 390 24.37 -15.43 -13.27
N ILE A 391 24.95 -16.62 -13.07
CA ILE A 391 26.16 -16.86 -12.32
C ILE A 391 26.90 -18.00 -12.98
N THR A 392 28.21 -17.86 -13.18
CA THR A 392 29.09 -18.93 -13.65
C THR A 392 30.48 -18.76 -13.08
N PHE A 393 31.13 -19.86 -12.79
CA PHE A 393 32.54 -19.92 -12.42
C PHE A 393 33.27 -20.87 -13.37
N LEU A 394 34.35 -20.43 -13.96
CA LEU A 394 35.15 -21.23 -14.88
C LEU A 394 36.22 -22.05 -14.15
N ASP A 395 36.61 -21.57 -12.97
CA ASP A 395 37.49 -22.25 -12.02
C ASP A 395 37.25 -21.65 -10.61
N ASP A 396 38.07 -22.03 -9.62
CA ASP A 396 37.94 -21.56 -8.22
C ASP A 396 38.19 -20.05 -8.04
N ARG A 397 38.73 -19.37 -9.06
CA ARG A 397 39.10 -17.95 -9.01
C ARG A 397 38.31 -17.09 -9.98
N LEU A 398 38.17 -17.58 -11.23
CA LEU A 398 37.54 -16.81 -12.31
C LEU A 398 36.04 -17.11 -12.37
N GLY A 399 35.23 -16.11 -12.14
CA GLY A 399 33.78 -16.19 -12.21
C GLY A 399 33.11 -14.93 -12.73
N PHE A 400 31.83 -15.06 -13.07
CA PHE A 400 30.98 -13.98 -13.60
C PHE A 400 29.60 -14.07 -13.00
N ILE A 401 29.03 -12.89 -12.72
CA ILE A 401 27.66 -12.73 -12.29
C ILE A 401 26.99 -11.63 -13.11
N CYS A 402 25.70 -11.74 -13.36
CA CYS A 402 24.93 -10.75 -14.12
C CYS A 402 23.72 -10.27 -13.31
N LEU A 403 23.51 -8.96 -13.32
CA LEU A 403 22.36 -8.30 -12.72
C LEU A 403 21.53 -7.64 -13.82
N ALA A 404 20.23 -7.98 -13.90
CA ALA A 404 19.28 -7.36 -14.81
C ALA A 404 18.46 -6.28 -14.12
N HIS A 405 18.12 -5.22 -14.85
CA HIS A 405 17.34 -4.09 -14.39
C HIS A 405 16.03 -3.96 -15.18
N SER A 406 15.08 -3.19 -14.64
CA SER A 406 13.83 -2.80 -15.33
C SER A 406 13.06 -3.99 -15.96
N GLY A 407 12.93 -5.09 -15.21
CA GLY A 407 12.22 -6.28 -15.70
C GLY A 407 12.96 -7.05 -16.81
N GLY A 408 14.30 -6.90 -16.91
CA GLY A 408 15.13 -7.56 -17.92
C GLY A 408 15.34 -6.73 -19.18
N ALA A 409 15.05 -5.44 -19.16
CA ALA A 409 15.28 -4.54 -20.30
C ALA A 409 16.77 -4.34 -20.57
N ARG A 410 17.63 -4.40 -19.54
CA ARG A 410 19.09 -4.31 -19.64
C ARG A 410 19.77 -5.09 -18.53
N GLY A 411 21.06 -5.39 -18.69
CA GLY A 411 21.84 -6.09 -17.65
C GLY A 411 23.28 -5.62 -17.58
N GLU A 412 23.93 -5.98 -16.49
CA GLU A 412 25.32 -5.65 -16.20
C GLU A 412 26.09 -6.90 -15.80
N LEU A 413 27.23 -7.11 -16.42
CA LEU A 413 28.11 -8.23 -16.14
C LEU A 413 29.22 -7.81 -15.18
N TYR A 414 29.45 -8.61 -14.16
CA TYR A 414 30.55 -8.44 -13.21
C TYR A 414 31.46 -9.64 -13.24
N ARG A 415 32.77 -9.43 -13.10
CA ARG A 415 33.85 -10.41 -13.16
C ARG A 415 34.61 -10.43 -11.84
N THR A 416 34.94 -11.61 -11.36
CA THR A 416 35.90 -11.86 -10.28
C THR A 416 37.11 -12.65 -10.79
N GLU A 417 38.28 -12.43 -10.16
CA GLU A 417 39.49 -13.25 -10.37
C GLU A 417 40.09 -13.76 -9.05
N ASP A 418 39.33 -13.64 -7.96
CA ASP A 418 39.74 -14.05 -6.61
C ASP A 418 38.67 -14.91 -5.91
N GLY A 419 37.89 -15.64 -6.72
CA GLY A 419 36.88 -16.57 -6.20
C GLY A 419 35.64 -15.91 -5.65
N GLY A 420 35.35 -14.67 -6.06
CA GLY A 420 34.17 -13.92 -5.64
C GLY A 420 34.37 -12.93 -4.48
N THR A 421 35.63 -12.81 -4.01
CA THR A 421 35.96 -11.87 -2.93
C THR A 421 35.79 -10.43 -3.39
N THR A 422 36.23 -10.12 -4.63
CA THR A 422 35.98 -8.81 -5.27
C THR A 422 35.43 -8.98 -6.68
N PHE A 423 34.67 -7.97 -7.12
CA PHE A 423 34.09 -7.91 -8.45
C PHE A 423 34.44 -6.62 -9.16
N THR A 424 34.55 -6.70 -10.50
CA THR A 424 34.72 -5.54 -11.39
C THR A 424 33.65 -5.59 -12.46
N LYS A 425 32.96 -4.47 -12.68
CA LYS A 425 31.96 -4.33 -13.73
C LYS A 425 32.61 -4.36 -15.09
N ILE A 426 32.06 -5.14 -16.03
CA ILE A 426 32.55 -5.30 -17.40
C ILE A 426 31.81 -4.34 -18.32
N SER A 427 32.53 -3.71 -19.23
CA SER A 427 32.00 -2.93 -20.32
C SER A 427 32.20 -3.62 -21.66
N PHE A 428 31.18 -3.60 -22.51
CA PHE A 428 31.26 -4.09 -23.87
C PHE A 428 31.41 -2.92 -24.84
N PRO A 429 32.21 -3.04 -25.95
CA PRO A 429 32.18 -2.08 -27.03
C PRO A 429 30.80 -1.93 -27.63
N GLU A 430 30.33 -0.69 -27.84
CA GLU A 430 29.04 -0.40 -28.44
C GLU A 430 29.00 -0.86 -29.91
N VAL A 431 27.95 -1.54 -30.28
CA VAL A 431 27.63 -1.90 -31.69
C VAL A 431 26.47 -0.98 -32.13
N LYS A 432 26.80 0.08 -32.87
CA LYS A 432 25.83 1.03 -33.37
C LYS A 432 25.10 0.53 -34.59
N VAL A 433 23.81 0.30 -34.46
CA VAL A 433 22.93 -0.09 -35.58
C VAL A 433 22.09 1.12 -36.05
N PRO A 434 21.86 1.27 -37.36
CA PRO A 434 21.03 2.37 -37.87
C PRO A 434 19.57 2.16 -37.50
N LEU A 435 18.91 3.23 -37.09
CA LEU A 435 17.46 3.27 -36.89
C LEU A 435 16.86 4.23 -37.91
N ASN A 436 15.82 3.81 -38.65
CA ASN A 436 15.20 4.63 -39.68
C ASN A 436 14.71 5.99 -39.12
N GLY A 437 15.41 7.06 -39.47
CA GLY A 437 15.06 8.43 -39.09
C GLY A 437 15.46 8.88 -37.67
N ALA A 438 16.27 8.10 -36.94
CA ALA A 438 16.77 8.42 -35.62
C ALA A 438 18.28 8.21 -35.51
N GLU A 439 18.89 8.65 -34.41
CA GLU A 439 20.32 8.41 -34.08
C GLU A 439 20.60 6.92 -33.98
N PRO A 440 21.76 6.44 -34.45
CA PRO A 440 22.19 5.04 -34.26
C PRO A 440 22.26 4.68 -32.79
N TYR A 441 21.76 3.50 -32.42
CA TYR A 441 21.70 3.03 -31.04
C TYR A 441 22.36 1.64 -30.90
N ASN A 442 22.71 1.27 -29.67
CA ASN A 442 23.19 -0.09 -29.36
C ASN A 442 22.02 -0.92 -28.80
N PRO A 443 21.54 -1.96 -29.54
CA PRO A 443 20.47 -2.83 -29.05
C PRO A 443 20.95 -3.93 -28.08
N PHE A 444 22.26 -4.16 -27.96
CA PHE A 444 22.84 -5.27 -27.22
C PHE A 444 23.23 -4.81 -25.81
N ASP A 445 22.36 -5.00 -24.85
CA ASP A 445 22.48 -4.48 -23.50
C ASP A 445 22.13 -5.49 -22.38
N LEU A 446 21.85 -6.76 -22.74
CA LEU A 446 21.59 -7.84 -21.78
C LEU A 446 22.62 -8.98 -21.97
N PRO A 447 23.77 -8.96 -21.24
CA PRO A 447 24.78 -9.99 -21.34
C PRO A 447 24.31 -11.34 -20.77
N GLY A 448 24.60 -12.43 -21.47
CA GLY A 448 24.49 -13.77 -20.96
C GLY A 448 25.67 -14.16 -20.07
N MET A 449 25.92 -15.47 -19.91
CA MET A 449 27.09 -15.96 -19.20
C MET A 449 28.21 -16.36 -20.16
N PRO A 450 29.49 -16.03 -19.85
CA PRO A 450 30.63 -16.43 -20.66
C PRO A 450 30.81 -17.94 -20.69
N THR A 451 31.21 -18.44 -21.87
CA THR A 451 31.61 -19.83 -22.10
C THR A 451 33.03 -19.88 -22.59
N LYS A 452 33.75 -20.90 -22.19
CA LYS A 452 35.16 -21.10 -22.62
C LYS A 452 35.24 -21.88 -23.93
N GLU A 453 35.96 -21.34 -24.89
CA GLU A 453 36.26 -22.01 -26.18
C GLU A 453 37.77 -21.96 -26.44
N GLY A 454 38.48 -23.08 -26.17
CA GLY A 454 39.92 -23.10 -26.16
C GLY A 454 40.51 -22.26 -25.02
N GLU A 455 41.30 -21.25 -25.36
CA GLU A 455 41.83 -20.26 -24.41
C GLU A 455 40.98 -19.00 -24.31
N ASP A 456 40.10 -18.77 -25.28
CA ASP A 456 39.24 -17.60 -25.37
C ASP A 456 37.93 -17.79 -24.59
N LEU A 457 37.32 -16.69 -24.22
CA LEU A 457 35.93 -16.66 -23.70
C LEU A 457 35.01 -16.04 -24.75
N ASN A 458 33.85 -16.66 -24.93
CA ASN A 458 32.77 -16.13 -25.77
C ASN A 458 31.57 -15.78 -24.90
N ILE A 459 30.85 -14.71 -25.26
CA ILE A 459 29.62 -14.31 -24.63
C ILE A 459 28.62 -13.81 -25.66
N LEU A 460 27.37 -14.20 -25.50
CA LEU A 460 26.27 -13.64 -26.26
C LEU A 460 25.63 -12.51 -25.44
N VAL A 461 25.61 -11.32 -26.02
CA VAL A 461 24.89 -10.18 -25.44
C VAL A 461 23.58 -10.01 -26.21
N GLY A 462 22.46 -10.23 -25.51
CA GLY A 462 21.13 -10.11 -26.06
C GLY A 462 20.60 -8.67 -26.02
N GLN A 463 19.41 -8.54 -26.52
CA GLN A 463 18.59 -7.35 -26.36
C GLN A 463 17.73 -7.57 -25.12
N GLY A 464 17.40 -6.54 -24.37
CA GLY A 464 16.54 -6.67 -23.22
C GLY A 464 15.12 -7.14 -23.59
N SER A 465 14.26 -7.25 -22.58
CA SER A 465 12.87 -7.74 -22.74
C SER A 465 12.01 -6.88 -23.70
N ASP A 466 12.43 -5.67 -24.01
CA ASP A 466 11.81 -4.71 -24.92
C ASP A 466 12.55 -4.56 -26.28
N GLY A 467 13.62 -5.34 -26.52
CA GLY A 467 14.41 -5.30 -27.72
C GLY A 467 13.83 -6.18 -28.84
N ASP A 468 13.69 -5.62 -30.04
CA ASP A 468 13.12 -6.29 -31.23
C ASP A 468 14.02 -6.18 -32.48
N TYR A 469 15.22 -5.62 -32.35
CA TYR A 469 16.15 -5.43 -33.46
C TYR A 469 16.43 -6.77 -34.15
N ASN A 470 16.18 -6.84 -35.45
CA ASN A 470 16.41 -7.98 -36.32
C ASN A 470 15.85 -9.32 -35.80
N GLY A 471 14.67 -9.26 -35.10
CA GLY A 471 13.99 -10.42 -34.52
C GLY A 471 14.65 -10.98 -33.27
N GLY A 472 15.28 -10.11 -32.44
CA GLY A 472 15.90 -10.50 -31.17
C GLY A 472 17.28 -11.14 -31.30
N ILE A 473 17.98 -10.87 -32.41
CA ILE A 473 19.37 -11.34 -32.66
C ILE A 473 20.29 -10.90 -31.50
N LYS A 474 21.33 -11.68 -31.23
CA LYS A 474 22.34 -11.41 -30.18
C LYS A 474 23.68 -11.01 -30.81
N ALA A 475 24.47 -10.25 -30.09
CA ALA A 475 25.84 -9.95 -30.44
C ALA A 475 26.80 -10.95 -29.77
N LEU A 476 27.66 -11.58 -30.57
CA LEU A 476 28.76 -12.41 -30.06
C LEU A 476 29.98 -11.54 -29.79
N TYR A 477 30.44 -11.56 -28.54
CA TYR A 477 31.73 -10.97 -28.16
C TYR A 477 32.73 -12.05 -27.73
N ARG A 478 34.00 -11.75 -27.91
CA ARG A 478 35.12 -12.62 -27.54
C ARG A 478 36.12 -11.89 -26.67
N SER A 479 36.65 -12.58 -25.68
CA SER A 479 37.74 -12.12 -24.83
C SER A 479 38.92 -13.09 -24.91
N LYS A 480 40.14 -12.52 -25.04
CA LYS A 480 41.42 -13.24 -25.05
C LYS A 480 42.21 -13.06 -23.75
N ASP A 481 41.64 -12.33 -22.78
CA ASP A 481 42.30 -11.95 -21.54
C ASP A 481 41.47 -12.34 -20.31
N GLN A 482 40.80 -13.49 -20.39
CA GLN A 482 39.98 -14.06 -19.32
C GLN A 482 38.79 -13.14 -18.93
N GLY A 483 38.22 -12.44 -19.91
CA GLY A 483 37.00 -11.62 -19.70
C GLY A 483 37.27 -10.23 -19.15
N LYS A 484 38.52 -9.74 -19.15
CA LYS A 484 38.82 -8.34 -18.76
C LYS A 484 38.36 -7.34 -19.81
N THR A 485 38.66 -7.67 -21.09
CA THR A 485 38.23 -6.91 -22.26
C THR A 485 37.48 -7.79 -23.25
N TRP A 486 36.62 -7.21 -24.05
CA TRP A 486 35.78 -7.91 -25.00
C TRP A 486 35.82 -7.23 -26.36
N GLU A 487 35.86 -8.02 -27.41
CA GLU A 487 35.81 -7.57 -28.80
C GLU A 487 34.53 -8.09 -29.46
N TYR A 488 33.84 -7.22 -30.18
CA TYR A 488 32.67 -7.62 -30.98
C TYR A 488 33.13 -8.52 -32.14
N VAL A 489 32.45 -9.64 -32.35
CA VAL A 489 32.77 -10.60 -33.41
C VAL A 489 31.74 -10.53 -34.53
N LYS A 490 30.48 -10.74 -34.23
CA LYS A 490 29.37 -10.78 -35.19
C LYS A 490 28.04 -10.76 -34.51
N GLU A 491 26.99 -10.51 -35.30
CA GLU A 491 25.64 -10.86 -34.93
C GLU A 491 25.41 -12.37 -35.00
N ASP A 492 24.66 -12.92 -34.05
CA ASP A 492 24.31 -14.32 -33.96
C ASP A 492 22.80 -14.51 -33.91
N LYS A 493 22.26 -15.35 -34.80
CA LYS A 493 20.83 -15.61 -34.96
C LYS A 493 20.33 -16.80 -34.14
N ASN A 494 21.15 -17.40 -33.30
CA ASN A 494 20.75 -18.56 -32.49
C ASN A 494 20.29 -18.18 -31.09
#